data_57816a9fc648b4b18686ab03e2c10124
#
_entry.id   57816a9fc648b4b18686ab03e2c10124
#
_cell.length_a   1.000
_cell.length_b   1.000
_cell.length_c   1.000
_cell.angle_alpha   90.00
_cell.angle_beta   90.00
_cell.angle_gamma   90.00
#
_symmetry.space_group_name_H-M   'P 1'
#
loop_
_entity.id
_entity.type
_entity.pdbx_description
1 polymer ?
#
loop_
_entity_poly.entity_id
_entity_poly.type
_entity_poly.pdbx_seq_one_letter_code
_entity_poly.pdbx_strand_id
1 'polypeptide(L)'
;MAGLNTLERSPAARAFVLHWGEMGSRWGINRTVAQIHALLYLSPHPLPADTIAQTLGVARSNVSTSIRELIGWGIVRPVPVLGQRKDHFTAMADVWQMFKVILDERRKREIDPTLALLNQCMAQAREELAATADQPDASPDQQHAARHTLDRIEAMTDLLTTMTGWYSQVRSLPTGAVRRFMTMGNKIVRFFGRSSKATPAIPVAPGTHTEQGDQP
;
A
#
# COMPACT_ATOMS: atom_id res chain seq x y z
N MET A 1 19.98 -32.16 -0.59
CA MET A 1 20.03 -31.75 0.84
C MET A 1 20.52 -30.31 1.06
N ALA A 2 20.40 -29.39 0.09
CA ALA A 2 20.94 -28.02 0.20
C ALA A 2 19.90 -26.95 0.59
N GLY A 3 18.62 -27.26 0.70
CA GLY A 3 17.55 -26.25 0.88
C GLY A 3 17.10 -25.97 2.31
N LEU A 4 17.40 -26.82 3.26
CA LEU A 4 16.86 -26.75 4.64
C LEU A 4 17.53 -25.69 5.52
N ASN A 5 18.53 -24.95 5.05
CA ASN A 5 19.47 -24.34 6.00
C ASN A 5 19.67 -22.84 5.91
N THR A 6 18.96 -22.07 5.08
CA THR A 6 19.18 -20.62 5.04
C THR A 6 18.67 -19.94 6.31
N LEU A 7 17.47 -20.32 6.80
CA LEU A 7 16.91 -19.73 8.03
C LEU A 7 17.54 -20.30 9.30
N GLU A 8 17.93 -21.57 9.30
CA GLU A 8 18.58 -22.19 10.46
C GLU A 8 20.04 -21.71 10.65
N ARG A 9 20.73 -21.41 9.55
CA ARG A 9 22.12 -20.95 9.55
C ARG A 9 22.28 -19.43 9.72
N SER A 10 21.23 -18.63 9.45
CA SER A 10 21.30 -17.18 9.49
C SER A 10 20.21 -16.58 10.37
N PRO A 11 20.52 -16.14 11.59
CA PRO A 11 19.59 -15.39 12.42
C PRO A 11 19.04 -14.15 11.71
N ALA A 12 19.84 -13.47 10.88
CA ALA A 12 19.42 -12.31 10.09
C ALA A 12 18.36 -12.68 9.04
N ALA A 13 18.54 -13.80 8.32
CA ALA A 13 17.55 -14.28 7.36
C ALA A 13 16.22 -14.63 8.05
N ARG A 14 16.28 -15.28 9.20
CA ARG A 14 15.10 -15.61 10.01
C ARG A 14 14.38 -14.34 10.48
N ALA A 15 15.10 -13.38 11.02
CA ALA A 15 14.53 -12.10 11.47
C ALA A 15 13.87 -11.36 10.29
N PHE A 16 14.50 -11.32 9.12
CA PHE A 16 13.95 -10.72 7.91
C PHE A 16 12.66 -11.40 7.49
N VAL A 17 12.60 -12.72 7.37
CA VAL A 17 11.38 -13.44 6.96
C VAL A 17 10.23 -13.22 7.94
N LEU A 18 10.50 -13.25 9.24
CA LEU A 18 9.48 -12.99 10.26
C LEU A 18 8.95 -11.56 10.17
N HIS A 19 9.85 -10.58 10.12
CA HIS A 19 9.49 -9.16 10.03
C HIS A 19 8.74 -8.84 8.73
N TRP A 20 9.16 -9.42 7.61
CA TRP A 20 8.48 -9.25 6.31
C TRP A 20 7.06 -9.79 6.35
N GLY A 21 6.85 -10.94 7.02
CA GLY A 21 5.50 -11.48 7.24
C GLY A 21 4.61 -10.56 8.07
N GLU A 22 5.13 -9.97 9.13
CA GLU A 22 4.40 -9.01 9.97
C GLU A 22 4.09 -7.72 9.24
N MET A 23 5.06 -7.17 8.51
CA MET A 23 4.87 -6.00 7.67
C MET A 23 3.80 -6.27 6.61
N GLY A 24 3.87 -7.42 5.92
CA GLY A 24 2.86 -7.84 4.95
C GLY A 24 1.46 -7.86 5.54
N SER A 25 1.29 -8.43 6.75
CA SER A 25 0.00 -8.47 7.44
C SER A 25 -0.55 -7.07 7.74
N ARG A 26 0.29 -6.15 8.19
CA ARG A 26 -0.11 -4.74 8.40
C ARG A 26 -0.52 -4.05 7.10
N TRP A 27 -0.03 -4.54 5.98
CA TRP A 27 -0.35 -4.04 4.65
C TRP A 27 -1.48 -4.82 3.96
N GLY A 28 -2.21 -5.66 4.71
CA GLY A 28 -3.34 -6.44 4.19
C GLY A 28 -2.96 -7.62 3.31
N ILE A 29 -1.70 -8.05 3.35
CA ILE A 29 -1.20 -9.25 2.68
C ILE A 29 -1.18 -10.41 3.68
N ASN A 30 -1.59 -11.61 3.27
CA ASN A 30 -1.50 -12.78 4.12
C ASN A 30 -0.05 -12.99 4.61
N ARG A 31 0.12 -13.23 5.92
CA ARG A 31 1.43 -13.42 6.56
C ARG A 31 2.26 -14.52 5.89
N THR A 32 1.62 -15.64 5.57
CA THR A 32 2.30 -16.79 4.93
C THR A 32 2.76 -16.43 3.52
N VAL A 33 1.95 -15.71 2.74
CA VAL A 33 2.32 -15.21 1.41
C VAL A 33 3.58 -14.35 1.48
N ALA A 34 3.61 -13.39 2.40
CA ALA A 34 4.76 -12.52 2.59
C ALA A 34 6.02 -13.29 3.07
N GLN A 35 5.88 -14.25 4.00
CA GLN A 35 6.99 -15.06 4.48
C GLN A 35 7.56 -15.98 3.37
N ILE A 36 6.72 -16.59 2.54
CA ILE A 36 7.15 -17.40 1.41
C ILE A 36 7.93 -16.55 0.41
N HIS A 37 7.40 -15.36 0.08
CA HIS A 37 8.11 -14.44 -0.80
C HIS A 37 9.50 -14.07 -0.23
N ALA A 38 9.58 -13.69 1.05
CA ALA A 38 10.84 -13.33 1.71
C ALA A 38 11.84 -14.49 1.73
N LEU A 39 11.37 -15.72 1.99
CA LEU A 39 12.21 -16.91 1.97
C LEU A 39 12.78 -17.17 0.57
N LEU A 40 11.93 -17.11 -0.47
CA LEU A 40 12.36 -17.29 -1.85
C LEU A 40 13.30 -16.17 -2.32
N TYR A 41 13.08 -14.93 -1.87
CA TYR A 41 13.94 -13.79 -2.18
C TYR A 41 15.34 -13.94 -1.60
N LEU A 42 15.47 -14.46 -0.38
CA LEU A 42 16.76 -14.70 0.27
C LEU A 42 17.42 -16.00 -0.16
N SER A 43 16.70 -16.91 -0.81
CA SER A 43 17.25 -18.21 -1.21
C SER A 43 18.17 -18.05 -2.42
N PRO A 44 19.42 -18.56 -2.34
CA PRO A 44 20.35 -18.56 -3.47
C PRO A 44 19.91 -19.52 -4.60
N HIS A 45 19.02 -20.47 -4.29
CA HIS A 45 18.53 -21.49 -5.22
C HIS A 45 17.02 -21.58 -5.21
N PRO A 46 16.39 -21.97 -6.32
CA PRO A 46 14.96 -22.26 -6.35
C PRO A 46 14.57 -23.33 -5.34
N LEU A 47 13.45 -23.15 -4.65
CA LEU A 47 12.97 -24.06 -3.61
C LEU A 47 11.69 -24.78 -4.05
N PRO A 48 11.57 -26.11 -3.80
CA PRO A 48 10.31 -26.81 -3.97
C PRO A 48 9.37 -26.49 -2.80
N ALA A 49 8.06 -26.57 -3.05
CA ALA A 49 7.06 -26.21 -2.07
C ALA A 49 7.10 -27.05 -0.77
N ASP A 50 7.59 -28.28 -0.82
CA ASP A 50 7.75 -29.11 0.39
C ASP A 50 8.84 -28.53 1.31
N THR A 51 9.96 -28.09 0.73
CA THR A 51 11.04 -27.43 1.49
C THR A 51 10.55 -26.11 2.10
N ILE A 52 9.78 -25.33 1.35
CA ILE A 52 9.17 -24.08 1.86
C ILE A 52 8.25 -24.39 3.06
N ALA A 53 7.39 -25.41 2.95
CA ALA A 53 6.47 -25.82 4.02
C ALA A 53 7.24 -26.24 5.29
N GLN A 54 8.27 -27.04 5.15
CA GLN A 54 9.13 -27.48 6.26
C GLN A 54 9.87 -26.30 6.91
N THR A 55 10.48 -25.43 6.09
CA THR A 55 11.27 -24.28 6.57
C THR A 55 10.43 -23.26 7.36
N LEU A 56 9.19 -23.02 6.92
CA LEU A 56 8.29 -22.07 7.58
C LEU A 56 7.38 -22.70 8.63
N GLY A 57 7.35 -24.04 8.73
CA GLY A 57 6.46 -24.75 9.66
C GLY A 57 4.96 -24.58 9.31
N VAL A 58 4.62 -24.48 8.01
CA VAL A 58 3.23 -24.25 7.55
C VAL A 58 2.74 -25.44 6.71
N ALA A 59 1.42 -25.62 6.65
CA ALA A 59 0.80 -26.68 5.86
C ALA A 59 1.12 -26.53 4.36
N ARG A 60 1.37 -27.66 3.69
CA ARG A 60 1.69 -27.73 2.25
C ARG A 60 0.59 -27.09 1.37
N SER A 61 -0.67 -27.22 1.77
CA SER A 61 -1.81 -26.59 1.11
C SER A 61 -1.72 -25.06 1.14
N ASN A 62 -1.37 -24.49 2.29
CA ASN A 62 -1.17 -23.05 2.44
C ASN A 62 -0.03 -22.55 1.54
N VAL A 63 1.08 -23.30 1.48
CA VAL A 63 2.20 -22.97 0.56
C VAL A 63 1.73 -22.97 -0.89
N SER A 64 0.98 -23.98 -1.32
CA SER A 64 0.50 -24.07 -2.70
C SER A 64 -0.43 -22.92 -3.08
N THR A 65 -1.31 -22.51 -2.17
CA THR A 65 -2.22 -21.37 -2.39
C THR A 65 -1.45 -20.06 -2.43
N SER A 66 -0.52 -19.85 -1.49
CA SER A 66 0.33 -18.65 -1.43
C SER A 66 1.25 -18.51 -2.65
N ILE A 67 1.83 -19.62 -3.12
CA ILE A 67 2.66 -19.61 -4.34
C ILE A 67 1.82 -19.24 -5.57
N ARG A 68 0.59 -19.75 -5.71
CA ARG A 68 -0.30 -19.36 -6.82
C ARG A 68 -0.61 -17.87 -6.78
N GLU A 69 -0.85 -17.31 -5.62
CA GLU A 69 -1.05 -15.87 -5.44
C GLU A 69 0.17 -15.06 -5.88
N LEU A 70 1.37 -15.44 -5.41
CA LEU A 70 2.62 -14.78 -5.78
C LEU A 70 2.99 -14.93 -7.27
N ILE A 71 2.61 -16.03 -7.90
CA ILE A 71 2.73 -16.24 -9.35
C ILE A 71 1.73 -15.32 -10.08
N GLY A 72 0.49 -15.24 -9.60
CA GLY A 72 -0.53 -14.33 -10.12
C GLY A 72 -0.07 -12.87 -10.11
N TRP A 73 0.67 -12.46 -9.10
CA TRP A 73 1.30 -11.13 -9.04
C TRP A 73 2.55 -11.00 -9.93
N GLY A 74 3.12 -12.12 -10.40
CA GLY A 74 4.34 -12.13 -11.21
C GLY A 74 5.64 -11.88 -10.46
N ILE A 75 5.63 -11.93 -9.10
CA ILE A 75 6.84 -11.76 -8.26
C ILE A 75 7.51 -13.07 -7.88
N VAL A 76 6.85 -14.20 -8.14
CA VAL A 76 7.41 -15.56 -8.05
C VAL A 76 7.15 -16.28 -9.37
N ARG A 77 8.08 -17.12 -9.78
CA ARG A 77 7.92 -17.94 -10.97
C ARG A 77 8.40 -19.37 -10.73
N PRO A 78 7.80 -20.38 -11.39
CA PRO A 78 8.32 -21.73 -11.40
C PRO A 78 9.61 -21.77 -12.25
N VAL A 79 10.52 -22.66 -11.85
CA VAL A 79 11.80 -22.91 -12.55
C VAL A 79 12.01 -24.43 -12.62
N PRO A 80 12.21 -25.01 -13.80
CA PRO A 80 12.59 -26.41 -13.91
C PRO A 80 14.01 -26.61 -13.36
N VAL A 81 14.20 -27.68 -12.59
CA VAL A 81 15.52 -28.08 -12.06
C VAL A 81 15.86 -29.46 -12.62
N LEU A 82 17.02 -29.57 -13.26
CA LEU A 82 17.47 -30.82 -13.90
C LEU A 82 17.50 -31.95 -12.87
N GLY A 83 16.93 -33.10 -13.22
CA GLY A 83 16.86 -34.28 -12.36
C GLY A 83 15.79 -34.22 -11.26
N GLN A 84 14.99 -33.17 -11.21
CA GLN A 84 13.90 -33.03 -10.25
C GLN A 84 12.53 -33.08 -10.95
N ARG A 85 11.60 -33.88 -10.41
CA ARG A 85 10.24 -33.96 -10.93
C ARG A 85 9.28 -32.91 -10.34
N LYS A 86 9.71 -32.28 -9.25
CA LYS A 86 8.88 -31.27 -8.52
C LYS A 86 9.17 -29.89 -9.06
N ASP A 87 8.12 -29.07 -9.10
CA ASP A 87 8.26 -27.63 -9.40
C ASP A 87 9.08 -26.94 -8.29
N HIS A 88 10.04 -26.15 -8.72
CA HIS A 88 10.83 -25.27 -7.87
C HIS A 88 10.43 -23.83 -8.16
N PHE A 89 10.53 -22.97 -7.17
CA PHE A 89 10.08 -21.58 -7.25
C PHE A 89 11.23 -20.64 -6.89
N THR A 90 11.26 -19.50 -7.57
CA THR A 90 12.20 -18.41 -7.28
C THR A 90 11.46 -17.08 -7.28
N ALA A 91 11.90 -16.14 -6.44
CA ALA A 91 11.37 -14.79 -6.41
C ALA A 91 12.04 -13.89 -7.45
N MET A 92 11.38 -12.79 -7.78
CA MET A 92 11.94 -11.70 -8.58
C MET A 92 13.12 -11.07 -7.83
N ALA A 93 14.27 -10.92 -8.50
CA ALA A 93 15.47 -10.35 -7.90
C ALA A 93 15.46 -8.80 -7.89
N ASP A 94 14.78 -8.17 -8.85
CA ASP A 94 14.70 -6.72 -8.94
C ASP A 94 13.70 -6.15 -7.94
N VAL A 95 14.22 -5.59 -6.85
CA VAL A 95 13.43 -4.99 -5.76
C VAL A 95 12.53 -3.84 -6.23
N TRP A 96 12.99 -3.05 -7.19
CA TRP A 96 12.20 -1.92 -7.70
C TRP A 96 11.03 -2.39 -8.55
N GLN A 97 11.25 -3.42 -9.37
CA GLN A 97 10.18 -4.02 -10.14
C GLN A 97 9.18 -4.74 -9.22
N MET A 98 9.66 -5.48 -8.22
CA MET A 98 8.82 -6.09 -7.19
C MET A 98 7.96 -5.04 -6.48
N PHE A 99 8.54 -3.93 -6.07
CA PHE A 99 7.82 -2.85 -5.40
C PHE A 99 6.72 -2.26 -6.30
N LYS A 100 7.00 -2.03 -7.59
CA LYS A 100 6.00 -1.59 -8.56
C LYS A 100 4.81 -2.56 -8.64
N VAL A 101 5.09 -3.87 -8.70
CA VAL A 101 4.04 -4.90 -8.74
C VAL A 101 3.18 -4.87 -7.49
N ILE A 102 3.80 -4.78 -6.30
CA ILE A 102 3.05 -4.71 -5.02
C ILE A 102 2.15 -3.47 -4.99
N LEU A 103 2.64 -2.31 -5.43
CA LEU A 103 1.84 -1.09 -5.49
C LEU A 103 0.68 -1.21 -6.50
N ASP A 104 0.90 -1.87 -7.64
CA ASP A 104 -0.15 -2.12 -8.64
C ASP A 104 -1.26 -3.02 -8.07
N GLU A 105 -0.90 -4.09 -7.38
CA GLU A 105 -1.89 -4.98 -6.77
C GLU A 105 -2.68 -4.27 -5.67
N ARG A 106 -2.04 -3.41 -4.89
CA ARG A 106 -2.74 -2.57 -3.92
C ARG A 106 -3.67 -1.57 -4.57
N ARG A 107 -3.24 -0.91 -5.64
CA ARG A 107 -4.09 0.01 -6.39
C ARG A 107 -5.36 -0.68 -6.87
N LYS A 108 -5.23 -1.84 -7.53
CA LYS A 108 -6.37 -2.62 -8.04
C LYS A 108 -7.34 -3.04 -6.93
N ARG A 109 -6.83 -3.38 -5.75
CA ARG A 109 -7.64 -3.92 -4.64
C ARG A 109 -8.27 -2.85 -3.77
N GLU A 110 -7.62 -1.71 -3.61
CA GLU A 110 -7.99 -0.68 -2.64
C GLU A 110 -8.44 0.63 -3.31
N ILE A 111 -7.66 1.12 -4.28
CA ILE A 111 -7.88 2.45 -4.86
C ILE A 111 -8.90 2.43 -5.98
N ASP A 112 -8.78 1.51 -6.94
CA ASP A 112 -9.69 1.45 -8.08
C ASP A 112 -11.16 1.25 -7.66
N PRO A 113 -11.51 0.33 -6.71
CA PRO A 113 -12.87 0.22 -6.18
C PRO A 113 -13.33 1.47 -5.41
N THR A 114 -12.43 2.11 -4.66
CA THR A 114 -12.73 3.34 -3.93
C THR A 114 -13.08 4.48 -4.88
N LEU A 115 -12.31 4.65 -5.97
CA LEU A 115 -12.60 5.64 -7.00
C LEU A 115 -13.95 5.36 -7.70
N ALA A 116 -14.25 4.08 -7.98
CA ALA A 116 -15.53 3.71 -8.57
C ALA A 116 -16.70 4.11 -7.65
N LEU A 117 -16.60 3.83 -6.34
CA LEU A 117 -17.60 4.21 -5.35
C LEU A 117 -17.75 5.74 -5.24
N LEU A 118 -16.63 6.48 -5.16
CA LEU A 118 -16.66 7.95 -5.07
C LEU A 118 -17.32 8.58 -6.30
N ASN A 119 -17.06 8.05 -7.50
CA ASN A 119 -17.75 8.53 -8.71
C ASN A 119 -19.27 8.28 -8.66
N GLN A 120 -19.72 7.15 -8.10
CA GLN A 120 -21.13 6.88 -7.89
C GLN A 120 -21.75 7.86 -6.87
N CYS A 121 -21.07 8.05 -5.73
CA CYS A 121 -21.51 9.02 -4.71
C CYS A 121 -21.57 10.44 -5.25
N MET A 122 -20.62 10.84 -6.09
CA MET A 122 -20.59 12.15 -6.72
C MET A 122 -21.78 12.33 -7.69
N ALA A 123 -22.12 11.29 -8.46
CA ALA A 123 -23.30 11.34 -9.34
C ALA A 123 -24.59 11.50 -8.51
N GLN A 124 -24.75 10.71 -7.45
CA GLN A 124 -25.90 10.81 -6.54
C GLN A 124 -25.98 12.18 -5.85
N ALA A 125 -24.86 12.70 -5.34
CA ALA A 125 -24.85 14.01 -4.69
C ALA A 125 -25.21 15.16 -5.66
N ARG A 126 -24.85 15.04 -6.94
CA ARG A 126 -25.28 15.99 -7.97
C ARG A 126 -26.79 15.92 -8.25
N GLU A 127 -27.35 14.72 -8.30
CA GLU A 127 -28.81 14.53 -8.46
C GLU A 127 -29.56 15.06 -7.24
N GLU A 128 -29.08 14.80 -6.02
CA GLU A 128 -29.66 15.33 -4.78
C GLU A 128 -29.62 16.86 -4.74
N LEU A 129 -28.50 17.47 -5.13
CA LEU A 129 -28.37 18.93 -5.21
C LEU A 129 -29.33 19.52 -6.25
N ALA A 130 -29.47 18.92 -7.42
CA ALA A 130 -30.39 19.33 -8.45
C ALA A 130 -31.86 19.22 -7.97
N ALA A 131 -32.23 18.07 -7.39
CA ALA A 131 -33.56 17.85 -6.84
C ALA A 131 -33.90 18.86 -5.72
N THR A 132 -32.94 19.23 -4.89
CA THR A 132 -33.11 20.22 -3.83
C THR A 132 -33.29 21.63 -4.42
N ALA A 133 -32.62 21.94 -5.53
CA ALA A 133 -32.78 23.24 -6.22
C ALA A 133 -34.16 23.39 -6.89
N ASP A 134 -34.77 22.30 -7.36
CA ASP A 134 -36.06 22.27 -8.00
C ASP A 134 -37.25 22.26 -6.99
N GLN A 135 -36.99 22.08 -5.69
CA GLN A 135 -38.01 22.11 -4.65
C GLN A 135 -38.33 23.55 -4.22
N PRO A 136 -39.61 24.03 -4.37
CA PRO A 136 -39.99 25.40 -3.99
C PRO A 136 -39.84 25.72 -2.50
N ASP A 137 -39.91 24.67 -1.65
CA ASP A 137 -39.86 24.76 -0.19
C ASP A 137 -38.51 24.35 0.41
N ALA A 138 -37.48 24.10 -0.41
CA ALA A 138 -36.16 23.71 0.07
C ALA A 138 -35.54 24.87 0.88
N SER A 139 -35.19 24.58 2.13
CA SER A 139 -34.52 25.56 2.98
C SER A 139 -33.10 25.87 2.48
N PRO A 140 -32.59 27.10 2.70
CA PRO A 140 -31.21 27.45 2.40
C PRO A 140 -30.19 26.49 3.05
N ASP A 141 -30.51 25.96 4.25
CA ASP A 141 -29.67 25.02 4.96
C ASP A 141 -29.61 23.66 4.25
N GLN A 142 -30.69 23.18 3.66
CA GLN A 142 -30.73 21.94 2.88
C GLN A 142 -29.87 22.05 1.61
N GLN A 143 -30.02 23.18 0.88
CA GLN A 143 -29.19 23.44 -0.30
C GLN A 143 -27.69 23.55 0.07
N HIS A 144 -27.38 24.21 1.17
CA HIS A 144 -26.01 24.32 1.66
C HIS A 144 -25.41 22.95 2.06
N ALA A 145 -26.18 22.12 2.75
CA ALA A 145 -25.77 20.79 3.12
C ALA A 145 -25.51 19.89 1.90
N ALA A 146 -26.40 19.90 0.90
CA ALA A 146 -26.24 19.14 -0.32
C ALA A 146 -24.97 19.59 -1.09
N ARG A 147 -24.79 20.92 -1.21
CA ARG A 147 -23.59 21.47 -1.85
C ARG A 147 -22.29 21.08 -1.12
N HIS A 148 -22.27 21.24 0.20
CA HIS A 148 -21.13 20.87 1.02
C HIS A 148 -20.77 19.39 0.87
N THR A 149 -21.76 18.48 0.82
CA THR A 149 -21.56 17.06 0.60
C THR A 149 -20.89 16.81 -0.76
N LEU A 150 -21.39 17.39 -1.82
CA LEU A 150 -20.82 17.29 -3.17
C LEU A 150 -19.38 17.79 -3.20
N ASP A 151 -19.11 18.99 -2.67
CA ASP A 151 -17.76 19.59 -2.68
C ASP A 151 -16.74 18.70 -1.94
N ARG A 152 -17.15 18.03 -0.86
CA ARG A 152 -16.28 17.11 -0.11
C ARG A 152 -15.98 15.82 -0.86
N ILE A 153 -16.97 15.25 -1.53
CA ILE A 153 -16.78 14.04 -2.35
C ILE A 153 -15.91 14.39 -3.57
N GLU A 154 -16.13 15.52 -4.22
CA GLU A 154 -15.30 16.00 -5.34
C GLU A 154 -13.85 16.18 -4.92
N ALA A 155 -13.58 16.85 -3.80
CA ALA A 155 -12.22 17.04 -3.28
C ALA A 155 -11.49 15.72 -3.00
N MET A 156 -12.18 14.71 -2.45
CA MET A 156 -11.59 13.38 -2.22
C MET A 156 -11.34 12.64 -3.53
N THR A 157 -12.27 12.73 -4.49
CA THR A 157 -12.13 12.11 -5.81
C THR A 157 -10.95 12.71 -6.57
N ASP A 158 -10.81 14.02 -6.55
CA ASP A 158 -9.71 14.76 -7.19
C ASP A 158 -8.35 14.36 -6.59
N LEU A 159 -8.25 14.25 -5.26
CA LEU A 159 -7.03 13.81 -4.60
C LEU A 159 -6.61 12.42 -5.10
N LEU A 160 -7.52 11.44 -5.02
CA LEU A 160 -7.20 10.06 -5.42
C LEU A 160 -6.92 9.93 -6.92
N THR A 161 -7.64 10.68 -7.76
CA THR A 161 -7.41 10.71 -9.22
C THR A 161 -6.05 11.32 -9.54
N THR A 162 -5.70 12.42 -8.89
CA THR A 162 -4.39 13.07 -9.06
C THR A 162 -3.27 12.15 -8.61
N MET A 163 -3.39 11.51 -7.44
CA MET A 163 -2.39 10.55 -6.93
C MET A 163 -2.20 9.36 -7.86
N THR A 164 -3.30 8.77 -8.35
CA THR A 164 -3.24 7.62 -9.27
C THR A 164 -2.69 8.00 -10.64
N GLY A 165 -3.04 9.16 -11.14
CA GLY A 165 -2.48 9.73 -12.38
C GLY A 165 -0.97 9.94 -12.28
N TRP A 166 -0.50 10.57 -11.21
CA TRP A 166 0.91 10.75 -10.93
C TRP A 166 1.64 9.40 -10.79
N TYR A 167 1.09 8.46 -10.02
CA TYR A 167 1.64 7.12 -9.90
C TYR A 167 1.79 6.41 -11.25
N SER A 168 0.78 6.50 -12.12
CA SER A 168 0.81 5.90 -13.46
C SER A 168 1.92 6.48 -14.34
N GLN A 169 2.18 7.79 -14.24
CA GLN A 169 3.28 8.46 -14.93
C GLN A 169 4.65 7.99 -14.42
N VAL A 170 4.84 7.97 -13.09
CA VAL A 170 6.10 7.50 -12.47
C VAL A 170 6.35 6.02 -12.80
N ARG A 171 5.31 5.20 -12.83
CA ARG A 171 5.40 3.79 -13.17
C ARG A 171 5.90 3.53 -14.59
N SER A 172 5.55 4.38 -15.55
CA SER A 172 5.98 4.26 -16.96
C SER A 172 7.47 4.53 -17.14
N LEU A 173 8.13 5.18 -16.17
CA LEU A 173 9.54 5.49 -16.24
C LEU A 173 10.42 4.22 -16.07
N PRO A 174 11.54 4.13 -16.79
CA PRO A 174 12.55 3.10 -16.54
C PRO A 174 13.01 3.14 -15.08
N THR A 175 13.27 1.97 -14.48
CA THR A 175 13.66 1.84 -13.07
C THR A 175 14.88 2.71 -12.71
N GLY A 176 15.84 2.84 -13.64
CA GLY A 176 17.00 3.72 -13.48
C GLY A 176 16.64 5.21 -13.41
N ALA A 177 15.62 5.66 -14.14
CA ALA A 177 15.15 7.04 -14.09
C ALA A 177 14.41 7.33 -12.78
N VAL A 178 13.55 6.42 -12.31
CA VAL A 178 12.87 6.52 -11.01
C VAL A 178 13.90 6.62 -9.88
N ARG A 179 14.93 5.77 -9.89
CA ARG A 179 16.00 5.80 -8.89
C ARG A 179 16.77 7.12 -8.91
N ARG A 180 17.09 7.65 -10.08
CA ARG A 180 17.73 8.97 -10.23
C ARG A 180 16.84 10.09 -9.73
N PHE A 181 15.55 10.06 -10.05
CA PHE A 181 14.60 11.06 -9.60
C PHE A 181 14.47 11.08 -8.07
N MET A 182 14.35 9.91 -7.43
CA MET A 182 14.31 9.79 -5.97
C MET A 182 15.59 10.28 -5.29
N THR A 183 16.75 10.01 -5.86
CA THR A 183 18.02 10.50 -5.31
C THR A 183 18.25 12.00 -5.57
N MET A 184 17.66 12.57 -6.63
CA MET A 184 17.67 14.01 -6.91
C MET A 184 16.64 14.77 -6.08
N GLY A 185 15.56 14.12 -5.63
CA GLY A 185 14.46 14.75 -4.87
C GLY A 185 14.93 15.51 -3.65
N ASN A 186 15.95 15.03 -2.95
CA ASN A 186 16.57 15.76 -1.84
C ASN A 186 17.23 17.11 -2.25
N LYS A 187 17.67 17.24 -3.51
CA LYS A 187 18.21 18.50 -4.01
C LYS A 187 17.11 19.47 -4.42
N ILE A 188 16.02 18.93 -5.01
CA ILE A 188 14.86 19.72 -5.46
C ILE A 188 14.07 20.25 -4.25
N VAL A 189 13.82 19.44 -3.23
CA VAL A 189 13.16 19.88 -1.99
C VAL A 189 13.98 20.95 -1.27
N ARG A 190 15.31 20.85 -1.28
CA ARG A 190 16.19 21.92 -0.74
C ARG A 190 16.19 23.20 -1.58
N PHE A 191 15.86 23.11 -2.89
CA PHE A 191 15.77 24.29 -3.76
C PHE A 191 14.42 25.00 -3.61
N PHE A 192 13.31 24.25 -3.52
CA PHE A 192 11.96 24.80 -3.31
C PHE A 192 11.61 25.07 -1.86
N GLY A 193 12.17 24.32 -0.90
CA GLY A 193 11.91 24.49 0.55
C GLY A 193 12.52 25.77 1.16
N ARG A 194 13.30 26.54 0.40
CA ARG A 194 13.82 27.85 0.86
C ARG A 194 12.84 28.99 0.70
N SER A 195 11.66 28.76 0.08
CA SER A 195 10.68 29.83 -0.23
C SER A 195 9.43 29.81 0.66
N SER A 196 9.31 28.93 1.64
CA SER A 196 8.17 28.94 2.58
C SER A 196 8.61 29.33 3.98
N LYS A 197 8.75 30.64 4.23
CA LYS A 197 8.66 31.22 5.57
C LYS A 197 7.20 31.50 5.90
N ALA A 198 6.84 31.16 7.15
CA ALA A 198 5.65 31.52 7.89
C ALA A 198 4.42 30.57 7.74
N THR A 199 4.40 29.55 8.58
CA THR A 199 3.14 29.01 9.12
C THR A 199 2.70 29.95 10.26
N PRO A 200 1.49 30.53 10.22
CA PRO A 200 0.98 31.25 11.38
C PRO A 200 0.65 30.23 12.49
N ALA A 201 1.18 30.47 13.68
CA ALA A 201 0.87 29.72 14.88
C ALA A 201 -0.63 29.87 15.20
N ILE A 202 -1.31 28.76 15.41
CA ILE A 202 -2.67 28.72 15.95
C ILE A 202 -2.59 29.20 17.40
N PRO A 203 -3.29 30.27 17.79
CA PRO A 203 -3.30 30.71 19.18
C PRO A 203 -4.06 29.69 20.04
N VAL A 204 -3.36 29.09 20.99
CA VAL A 204 -3.97 28.31 22.07
C VAL A 204 -4.59 29.28 23.05
N ALA A 205 -5.91 29.21 23.23
CA ALA A 205 -6.64 30.00 24.20
C ALA A 205 -6.14 29.63 25.63
N PRO A 206 -5.91 30.61 26.52
CA PRO A 206 -5.52 30.31 27.88
C PRO A 206 -6.71 29.74 28.64
N GLY A 207 -6.49 28.54 29.23
CA GLY A 207 -7.43 27.93 30.14
C GLY A 207 -7.61 28.78 31.41
N THR A 208 -8.85 29.18 31.65
CA THR A 208 -9.29 29.81 32.92
C THR A 208 -9.28 28.76 34.03
N HIS A 209 -8.23 28.77 34.85
CA HIS A 209 -8.27 28.12 36.14
C HIS A 209 -9.10 28.98 37.12
N THR A 210 -10.28 28.48 37.45
CA THR A 210 -11.06 29.02 38.57
C THR A 210 -10.58 28.30 39.83
N GLU A 211 -9.73 28.95 40.59
CA GLU A 211 -9.47 28.58 41.98
C GLU A 211 -10.74 28.90 42.80
N GLN A 212 -11.35 27.88 43.35
CA GLN A 212 -12.31 28.02 44.44
C GLN A 212 -11.59 27.66 45.75
N GLY A 213 -11.26 28.70 46.51
CA GLY A 213 -10.75 28.59 47.84
C GLY A 213 -11.78 28.03 48.82
N ASP A 214 -11.35 27.10 49.62
CA ASP A 214 -12.03 26.61 50.79
C ASP A 214 -11.34 27.16 52.03
N GLN A 215 -12.08 27.84 52.84
CA GLN A 215 -11.77 28.13 54.24
C GLN A 215 -13.09 28.49 55.00
N PRO A 216 -13.19 28.27 56.30
CA PRO A 216 -12.49 27.35 57.24
C PRO A 216 -13.37 26.23 57.73
#